data_803a110c940f87ca8991bdfc17b43cd7
#
_entry.id   803a110c940f87ca8991bdfc17b43cd7
#
_cell.length_a   1.000
_cell.length_b   1.000
_cell.length_c   1.000
_cell.angle_alpha   90.00
_cell.angle_beta   90.00
_cell.angle_gamma   90.00
#
_symmetry.space_group_name_H-M   'P 1'
#
loop_
_entity.id
_entity.type
_entity.pdbx_description
1 polymer ?
#
loop_
_entity_poly.entity_id
_entity_poly.type
_entity_poly.pdbx_seq_one_letter_code
_entity_poly.pdbx_strand_id
1 'polypeptide(L)'
;NLAKTLAKAGAKVGLLDADIHGPSIPTLLNTKDRKPLMDGELMKPIEVEGIQTMSMAYLVERKQALVWRGPMLSKAISQFCSDVKWGSLDYLFVDLPPGTGDIHLSIIQHIPLSGVVLVTTPEEVAVSDTRKAIDMFQNPHIAQNMIGLIENMSFFQPNDDGKKYYIFGQGGGQQLCDEAGIDFLGEIPIKENKTFANLEANYLSITGKIVQKLSILAANQ
;
A
#
# COMPACT_ATOMS: atom_id res chain seq x y z
N ASN A 1 2.02 6.53 4.10
CA ASN A 1 3.25 7.30 4.33
C ASN A 1 4.22 7.24 3.15
N LEU A 2 4.43 6.09 2.47
CA LEU A 2 5.27 6.01 1.25
C LEU A 2 4.82 7.03 0.19
N ALA A 3 3.51 7.10 -0.08
CA ALA A 3 2.93 8.08 -1.00
C ALA A 3 3.23 9.53 -0.57
N LYS A 4 3.11 9.85 0.72
CA LYS A 4 3.48 11.17 1.26
C LYS A 4 4.96 11.51 1.05
N THR A 5 5.83 10.52 1.21
CA THR A 5 7.28 10.69 1.01
C THR A 5 7.59 11.10 -0.43
N LEU A 6 7.00 10.42 -1.42
CA LEU A 6 7.18 10.77 -2.83
C LEU A 6 6.54 12.12 -3.18
N ALA A 7 5.35 12.42 -2.68
CA ALA A 7 4.69 13.71 -2.91
C ALA A 7 5.52 14.87 -2.34
N LYS A 8 6.10 14.72 -1.15
CA LYS A 8 7.04 15.71 -0.58
C LYS A 8 8.32 15.88 -1.41
N ALA A 9 8.77 14.83 -2.08
CA ALA A 9 9.91 14.88 -3.00
C ALA A 9 9.54 15.51 -4.38
N GLY A 10 8.30 15.94 -4.57
CA GLY A 10 7.82 16.62 -5.78
C GLY A 10 7.18 15.71 -6.83
N ALA A 11 7.04 14.42 -6.56
CA ALA A 11 6.36 13.51 -7.48
C ALA A 11 4.83 13.72 -7.46
N LYS A 12 4.19 13.52 -8.59
CA LYS A 12 2.73 13.48 -8.74
C LYS A 12 2.24 12.10 -8.33
N VAL A 13 1.58 12.00 -7.18
CA VAL A 13 1.23 10.74 -6.55
C VAL A 13 -0.27 10.55 -6.43
N GLY A 14 -0.75 9.40 -6.91
CA GLY A 14 -2.08 8.87 -6.65
C GLY A 14 -2.05 7.81 -5.55
N LEU A 15 -3.14 7.71 -4.79
CA LEU A 15 -3.37 6.69 -3.78
C LEU A 15 -4.80 6.16 -3.89
N LEU A 16 -4.93 4.92 -4.28
CA LEU A 16 -6.19 4.20 -4.38
C LEU A 16 -6.33 3.23 -3.21
N ASP A 17 -7.35 3.43 -2.38
CA ASP A 17 -7.75 2.52 -1.31
C ASP A 17 -8.78 1.53 -1.87
N ALA A 18 -8.35 0.29 -2.07
CA ALA A 18 -9.15 -0.78 -2.64
C ALA A 18 -9.82 -1.68 -1.57
N ASP A 19 -9.63 -1.40 -0.28
CA ASP A 19 -10.31 -2.14 0.79
C ASP A 19 -11.73 -1.61 1.03
N ILE A 20 -12.72 -2.34 0.49
CA ILE A 20 -14.13 -1.98 0.65
C ILE A 20 -14.67 -2.26 2.06
N HIS A 21 -14.11 -3.27 2.75
CA HIS A 21 -14.62 -3.71 4.04
C HIS A 21 -14.06 -2.90 5.21
N GLY A 22 -12.83 -2.43 5.07
CA GLY A 22 -12.12 -1.68 6.10
C GLY A 22 -11.35 -0.46 5.58
N PRO A 23 -11.96 0.41 4.75
CA PRO A 23 -11.25 1.51 4.12
C PRO A 23 -10.63 2.41 5.19
N SER A 24 -9.31 2.50 5.20
CA SER A 24 -8.54 3.21 6.21
C SER A 24 -8.02 4.58 5.74
N ILE A 25 -7.78 4.73 4.45
CA ILE A 25 -7.19 5.94 3.86
C ILE A 25 -7.99 7.20 4.14
N PRO A 26 -9.35 7.23 4.01
CA PRO A 26 -10.13 8.42 4.35
C PRO A 26 -10.00 8.84 5.82
N THR A 27 -9.80 7.87 6.72
CA THR A 27 -9.55 8.14 8.14
C THR A 27 -8.17 8.73 8.35
N LEU A 28 -7.15 8.12 7.76
CA LEU A 28 -5.75 8.52 7.91
C LEU A 28 -5.46 9.90 7.31
N LEU A 29 -6.17 10.26 6.24
CA LEU A 29 -6.03 11.54 5.55
C LEU A 29 -7.09 12.59 5.97
N ASN A 30 -7.94 12.27 6.94
CA ASN A 30 -9.02 13.15 7.41
C ASN A 30 -9.94 13.65 6.28
N THR A 31 -10.35 12.73 5.41
CA THR A 31 -11.17 13.01 4.23
C THR A 31 -12.52 12.27 4.23
N LYS A 32 -12.96 11.72 5.37
CA LYS A 32 -14.18 10.90 5.48
C LYS A 32 -15.45 11.59 5.01
N ASP A 33 -15.54 12.89 5.26
CA ASP A 33 -16.73 13.70 4.93
C ASP A 33 -16.66 14.32 3.53
N ARG A 34 -15.59 14.03 2.79
CA ARG A 34 -15.41 14.52 1.42
C ARG A 34 -15.92 13.50 0.42
N LYS A 35 -16.51 13.99 -0.67
CA LYS A 35 -16.93 13.17 -1.81
C LYS A 35 -16.24 13.64 -3.08
N PRO A 36 -15.85 12.71 -3.97
CA PRO A 36 -15.33 13.07 -5.29
C PRO A 36 -16.35 13.90 -6.06
N LEU A 37 -15.88 14.93 -6.74
CA LEU A 37 -16.69 15.71 -7.66
C LEU A 37 -16.65 15.06 -9.03
N MET A 38 -17.76 15.18 -9.77
CA MET A 38 -17.80 14.74 -11.16
C MET A 38 -17.25 15.84 -12.09
N ASP A 39 -16.56 15.42 -13.14
CA ASP A 39 -16.10 16.26 -14.24
C ASP A 39 -16.50 15.56 -15.55
N GLY A 40 -17.70 15.84 -16.01
CA GLY A 40 -18.37 15.03 -17.02
C GLY A 40 -18.70 13.64 -16.47
N GLU A 41 -18.21 12.60 -17.13
CA GLU A 41 -18.41 11.21 -16.70
C GLU A 41 -17.31 10.71 -15.74
N LEU A 42 -16.25 11.47 -15.54
CA LEU A 42 -15.11 11.10 -14.71
C LEU A 42 -15.21 11.69 -13.30
N MET A 43 -14.72 10.93 -12.32
CA MET A 43 -14.58 11.38 -10.94
C MET A 43 -13.26 12.12 -10.75
N LYS A 44 -13.30 13.30 -10.13
CA LYS A 44 -12.08 13.97 -9.67
C LYS A 44 -11.58 13.35 -8.38
N PRO A 45 -10.32 12.92 -8.30
CA PRO A 45 -9.76 12.44 -7.04
C PRO A 45 -9.75 13.56 -5.99
N ILE A 46 -9.81 13.18 -4.72
CA ILE A 46 -9.70 14.12 -3.61
C ILE A 46 -8.24 14.46 -3.41
N GLU A 47 -7.88 15.74 -3.49
CA GLU A 47 -6.52 16.21 -3.22
C GLU A 47 -6.34 16.51 -1.74
N VAL A 48 -5.30 15.94 -1.15
CA VAL A 48 -4.89 16.14 0.25
C VAL A 48 -3.40 15.88 0.41
N GLU A 49 -2.71 16.79 1.10
CA GLU A 49 -1.26 16.69 1.38
C GLU A 49 -0.39 16.44 0.14
N GLY A 50 -0.76 16.97 -1.02
CA GLY A 50 -0.07 16.78 -2.29
C GLY A 50 -0.29 15.42 -2.95
N ILE A 51 -1.26 14.64 -2.47
CA ILE A 51 -1.63 13.32 -2.99
C ILE A 51 -3.05 13.40 -3.56
N GLN A 52 -3.26 12.81 -4.73
CA GLN A 52 -4.57 12.53 -5.28
C GLN A 52 -5.09 11.21 -4.70
N THR A 53 -6.22 11.21 -4.00
CA THR A 53 -6.72 9.99 -3.35
C THR A 53 -8.12 9.62 -3.78
N MET A 54 -8.34 8.32 -3.97
CA MET A 54 -9.65 7.71 -4.13
C MET A 54 -9.78 6.54 -3.17
N SER A 55 -10.99 6.31 -2.67
CA SER A 55 -11.30 5.19 -1.80
C SER A 55 -12.68 4.65 -2.10
N MET A 56 -12.85 3.35 -1.95
CA MET A 56 -14.16 2.70 -2.00
C MET A 56 -15.15 3.32 -1.01
N ALA A 57 -14.68 3.81 0.13
CA ALA A 57 -15.51 4.49 1.13
C ALA A 57 -16.18 5.79 0.65
N TYR A 58 -15.66 6.42 -0.38
CA TYR A 58 -16.27 7.65 -0.91
C TYR A 58 -17.52 7.37 -1.74
N LEU A 59 -17.63 6.15 -2.30
CA LEU A 59 -18.69 5.78 -3.25
C LEU A 59 -19.75 4.88 -2.62
N VAL A 60 -19.38 4.10 -1.61
CA VAL A 60 -20.25 3.06 -1.05
C VAL A 60 -20.53 3.34 0.41
N GLU A 61 -21.81 3.40 0.77
CA GLU A 61 -22.19 3.45 2.18
C GLU A 61 -21.82 2.13 2.88
N ARG A 62 -21.35 2.22 4.13
CA ARG A 62 -20.92 1.05 4.94
C ARG A 62 -21.93 -0.10 4.93
N LYS A 63 -23.24 0.20 4.92
CA LYS A 63 -24.29 -0.83 4.92
C LYS A 63 -24.39 -1.55 3.57
N GLN A 64 -24.05 -0.89 2.49
CA GLN A 64 -24.06 -1.47 1.13
C GLN A 64 -22.79 -2.31 0.88
N ALA A 65 -21.64 -1.92 1.42
CA ALA A 65 -20.37 -2.63 1.30
C ALA A 65 -20.46 -4.08 1.79
N LEU A 66 -21.29 -4.36 2.79
CA LEU A 66 -21.48 -5.72 3.34
C LEU A 66 -22.12 -6.71 2.36
N VAL A 67 -22.76 -6.25 1.30
CA VAL A 67 -23.47 -7.08 0.32
C VAL A 67 -22.67 -7.29 -0.97
N TRP A 68 -21.55 -6.57 -1.13
CA TRP A 68 -20.74 -6.64 -2.33
C TRP A 68 -19.96 -7.96 -2.40
N ARG A 69 -20.09 -8.64 -3.52
CA ARG A 69 -19.40 -9.90 -3.81
C ARG A 69 -18.43 -9.72 -4.98
N GLY A 70 -17.55 -10.68 -5.20
CA GLY A 70 -16.44 -10.64 -6.16
C GLY A 70 -16.72 -9.90 -7.47
N PRO A 71 -17.78 -10.26 -8.27
CA PRO A 71 -18.03 -9.57 -9.54
C PRO A 71 -18.36 -8.08 -9.43
N MET A 72 -19.01 -7.66 -8.34
CA MET A 72 -19.33 -6.25 -8.10
C MET A 72 -18.06 -5.48 -7.70
N LEU A 73 -17.19 -6.10 -6.91
CA LEU A 73 -15.89 -5.55 -6.53
C LEU A 73 -14.97 -5.37 -7.73
N SER A 74 -14.87 -6.39 -8.59
CA SER A 74 -14.07 -6.33 -9.82
C SER A 74 -14.53 -5.20 -10.72
N LYS A 75 -15.85 -5.03 -10.88
CA LYS A 75 -16.41 -3.92 -11.65
C LYS A 75 -16.07 -2.56 -11.05
N ALA A 76 -16.20 -2.39 -9.73
CA ALA A 76 -15.88 -1.15 -9.06
C ALA A 76 -14.40 -0.80 -9.16
N ILE A 77 -13.51 -1.78 -9.01
CA ILE A 77 -12.07 -1.60 -9.19
C ILE A 77 -11.76 -1.17 -10.62
N SER A 78 -12.35 -1.82 -11.62
CA SER A 78 -12.22 -1.42 -13.02
C SER A 78 -12.67 0.03 -13.23
N GLN A 79 -13.80 0.43 -12.63
CA GLN A 79 -14.28 1.81 -12.69
C GLN A 79 -13.31 2.81 -12.03
N PHE A 80 -12.67 2.47 -10.92
CA PHE A 80 -11.63 3.32 -10.32
C PHE A 80 -10.41 3.53 -11.22
N CYS A 81 -10.11 2.56 -12.06
CA CYS A 81 -9.02 2.70 -13.01
C CYS A 81 -9.40 3.55 -14.23
N SER A 82 -10.63 3.40 -14.74
CA SER A 82 -11.10 4.06 -15.96
C SER A 82 -11.80 5.39 -15.71
N ASP A 83 -12.58 5.48 -14.65
CA ASP A 83 -13.54 6.58 -14.44
C ASP A 83 -13.02 7.65 -13.46
N VAL A 84 -11.77 7.53 -13.01
CA VAL A 84 -11.09 8.56 -12.20
C VAL A 84 -10.14 9.37 -13.05
N LYS A 85 -10.28 10.69 -13.00
CA LYS A 85 -9.43 11.64 -13.71
C LYS A 85 -8.12 11.87 -12.94
N TRP A 86 -7.25 10.86 -12.92
CA TRP A 86 -5.94 10.93 -12.24
C TRP A 86 -4.97 11.95 -12.84
N GLY A 87 -5.12 12.28 -14.13
CA GLY A 87 -4.14 13.10 -14.85
C GLY A 87 -2.81 12.36 -15.07
N SER A 88 -1.73 13.13 -15.19
CA SER A 88 -0.38 12.56 -15.34
C SER A 88 0.19 12.29 -13.95
N LEU A 89 0.22 11.04 -13.52
CA LEU A 89 0.88 10.60 -12.28
C LEU A 89 2.27 10.04 -12.58
N ASP A 90 3.21 10.27 -11.66
CA ASP A 90 4.49 9.56 -11.63
C ASP A 90 4.33 8.20 -10.93
N TYR A 91 3.49 8.14 -9.89
CA TYR A 91 3.21 6.92 -9.11
C TYR A 91 1.73 6.83 -8.75
N LEU A 92 1.15 5.63 -8.89
CA LEU A 92 -0.14 5.26 -8.32
C LEU A 92 0.08 4.13 -7.31
N PHE A 93 -0.15 4.42 -6.03
CA PHE A 93 -0.21 3.39 -4.99
C PHE A 93 -1.60 2.80 -4.94
N VAL A 94 -1.68 1.48 -4.92
CA VAL A 94 -2.93 0.74 -4.69
C VAL A 94 -2.81 0.02 -3.36
N ASP A 95 -3.60 0.48 -2.37
CA ASP A 95 -3.67 -0.13 -1.05
C ASP A 95 -4.69 -1.27 -1.09
N LEU A 96 -4.17 -2.50 -1.04
CA LEU A 96 -4.96 -3.72 -1.20
C LEU A 96 -5.62 -4.12 0.12
N PRO A 97 -6.80 -4.76 0.09
CA PRO A 97 -7.38 -5.34 1.29
C PRO A 97 -6.45 -6.42 1.87
N PRO A 98 -6.62 -6.78 3.15
CA PRO A 98 -5.83 -7.86 3.74
C PRO A 98 -6.17 -9.22 3.14
N GLY A 99 -5.19 -10.14 3.15
CA GLY A 99 -5.36 -11.51 2.67
C GLY A 99 -4.89 -11.74 1.24
N THR A 100 -5.35 -12.83 0.63
CA THR A 100 -4.90 -13.33 -0.69
C THR A 100 -6.07 -13.85 -1.53
N GLY A 101 -7.24 -13.21 -1.42
CA GLY A 101 -8.48 -13.66 -2.06
C GLY A 101 -8.68 -13.13 -3.50
N ASP A 102 -9.85 -13.43 -4.05
CA ASP A 102 -10.26 -13.07 -5.42
C ASP A 102 -10.14 -11.58 -5.76
N ILE A 103 -10.21 -10.70 -4.75
CA ILE A 103 -10.06 -9.26 -4.93
C ILE A 103 -8.66 -8.91 -5.44
N HIS A 104 -7.62 -9.54 -4.88
CA HIS A 104 -6.23 -9.33 -5.31
C HIS A 104 -6.05 -9.74 -6.77
N LEU A 105 -6.57 -10.91 -7.14
CA LEU A 105 -6.52 -11.39 -8.53
C LEU A 105 -7.26 -10.44 -9.47
N SER A 106 -8.42 -9.95 -9.09
CA SER A 106 -9.16 -8.95 -9.86
C SER A 106 -8.37 -7.67 -10.08
N ILE A 107 -7.72 -7.15 -9.04
CA ILE A 107 -6.93 -5.92 -9.14
C ILE A 107 -5.76 -6.13 -10.10
N ILE A 108 -5.02 -7.24 -9.95
CA ILE A 108 -3.89 -7.58 -10.82
C ILE A 108 -4.31 -7.72 -12.29
N GLN A 109 -5.49 -8.25 -12.54
CA GLN A 109 -6.02 -8.42 -13.92
C GLN A 109 -6.42 -7.10 -14.58
N HIS A 110 -6.81 -6.09 -13.80
CA HIS A 110 -7.34 -4.83 -14.32
C HIS A 110 -6.36 -3.67 -14.23
N ILE A 111 -5.36 -3.75 -13.34
CA ILE A 111 -4.35 -2.71 -13.15
C ILE A 111 -2.97 -3.27 -13.55
N PRO A 112 -2.30 -2.69 -14.55
CA PRO A 112 -0.92 -3.07 -14.87
C PRO A 112 0.02 -2.62 -13.76
N LEU A 113 0.33 -3.55 -12.83
CA LEU A 113 1.22 -3.27 -11.70
C LEU A 113 2.68 -3.25 -12.17
N SER A 114 3.41 -2.20 -11.81
CA SER A 114 4.87 -2.15 -12.00
C SER A 114 5.59 -3.06 -10.99
N GLY A 115 5.00 -3.29 -9.82
CA GLY A 115 5.50 -4.22 -8.82
C GLY A 115 4.71 -4.20 -7.52
N VAL A 116 5.02 -5.13 -6.63
CA VAL A 116 4.35 -5.36 -5.35
C VAL A 116 5.30 -5.11 -4.21
N VAL A 117 4.86 -4.33 -3.23
CA VAL A 117 5.52 -4.14 -1.93
C VAL A 117 4.68 -4.83 -0.87
N LEU A 118 5.29 -5.75 -0.14
CA LEU A 118 4.65 -6.42 0.99
C LEU A 118 4.93 -5.69 2.30
N VAL A 119 3.97 -5.73 3.21
CA VAL A 119 4.12 -5.17 4.56
C VAL A 119 3.71 -6.23 5.56
N THR A 120 4.59 -6.52 6.53
CA THR A 120 4.31 -7.43 7.64
C THR A 120 4.68 -6.78 8.98
N THR A 121 4.28 -7.40 10.07
CA THR A 121 4.90 -7.17 11.39
C THR A 121 5.82 -8.35 11.71
N PRO A 122 6.74 -8.25 12.71
CA PRO A 122 7.61 -9.38 13.04
C PRO A 122 6.88 -10.57 13.70
N GLU A 123 5.60 -10.43 14.01
CA GLU A 123 4.77 -11.45 14.65
C GLU A 123 4.55 -12.66 13.72
N GLU A 124 4.68 -13.87 14.26
CA GLU A 124 4.64 -15.11 13.48
C GLU A 124 3.35 -15.27 12.64
N VAL A 125 2.20 -14.85 13.18
CA VAL A 125 0.93 -14.91 12.46
C VAL A 125 0.95 -14.01 11.23
N ALA A 126 1.42 -12.77 11.38
CA ALA A 126 1.53 -11.81 10.27
C ALA A 126 2.54 -12.27 9.21
N VAL A 127 3.67 -12.83 9.64
CA VAL A 127 4.69 -13.42 8.75
C VAL A 127 4.10 -14.59 7.97
N SER A 128 3.31 -15.47 8.61
CA SER A 128 2.63 -16.59 7.95
C SER A 128 1.64 -16.13 6.88
N ASP A 129 0.86 -15.09 7.15
CA ASP A 129 -0.08 -14.55 6.16
C ASP A 129 0.65 -13.83 5.01
N THR A 130 1.74 -13.14 5.31
CA THR A 130 2.59 -12.52 4.28
C THR A 130 3.27 -13.57 3.39
N ARG A 131 3.64 -14.73 3.92
CA ARG A 131 4.16 -15.87 3.15
C ARG A 131 3.15 -16.32 2.09
N LYS A 132 1.87 -16.47 2.45
CA LYS A 132 0.81 -16.82 1.49
C LYS A 132 0.68 -15.77 0.37
N ALA A 133 0.85 -14.49 0.70
CA ALA A 133 0.84 -13.41 -0.29
C ALA A 133 2.04 -13.51 -1.24
N ILE A 134 3.24 -13.82 -0.73
CA ILE A 134 4.42 -14.09 -1.57
C ILE A 134 4.14 -15.22 -2.54
N ASP A 135 3.67 -16.36 -2.02
CA ASP A 135 3.37 -17.55 -2.83
C ASP A 135 2.35 -17.23 -3.94
N MET A 136 1.34 -16.40 -3.63
CA MET A 136 0.36 -15.97 -4.62
C MET A 136 1.00 -15.10 -5.72
N PHE A 137 1.77 -14.08 -5.36
CA PHE A 137 2.36 -13.15 -6.33
C PHE A 137 3.51 -13.77 -7.14
N GLN A 138 4.21 -14.76 -6.59
CA GLN A 138 5.26 -15.52 -7.28
C GLN A 138 4.69 -16.66 -8.15
N ASN A 139 3.39 -16.97 -8.03
CA ASN A 139 2.77 -18.00 -8.85
C ASN A 139 2.96 -17.69 -10.35
N PRO A 140 3.45 -18.62 -11.19
CA PRO A 140 3.72 -18.37 -12.61
C PRO A 140 2.52 -17.85 -13.43
N HIS A 141 1.30 -18.13 -13.00
CA HIS A 141 0.09 -17.63 -13.66
C HIS A 141 -0.26 -16.18 -13.30
N ILE A 142 0.35 -15.63 -12.25
CA ILE A 142 0.14 -14.26 -11.76
C ILE A 142 1.40 -13.42 -12.00
N ALA A 143 2.56 -13.95 -11.65
CA ALA A 143 3.92 -13.48 -11.90
C ALA A 143 4.09 -11.96 -11.80
N GLN A 144 3.94 -11.40 -10.60
CA GLN A 144 4.18 -9.97 -10.37
C GLN A 144 5.61 -9.70 -9.92
N ASN A 145 6.16 -8.55 -10.31
CA ASN A 145 7.46 -8.10 -9.85
C ASN A 145 7.44 -7.83 -8.35
N MET A 146 8.20 -8.61 -7.58
CA MET A 146 8.34 -8.38 -6.16
C MET A 146 9.38 -7.28 -5.91
N ILE A 147 8.92 -6.09 -5.49
CA ILE A 147 9.83 -4.99 -5.12
C ILE A 147 10.54 -5.31 -3.81
N GLY A 148 9.81 -5.87 -2.84
CA GLY A 148 10.35 -6.33 -1.58
C GLY A 148 9.35 -6.23 -0.43
N LEU A 149 9.87 -6.42 0.78
CA LEU A 149 9.09 -6.47 2.02
C LEU A 149 9.54 -5.39 3.00
N ILE A 150 8.56 -4.77 3.67
CA ILE A 150 8.74 -3.82 4.76
C ILE A 150 8.28 -4.49 6.06
N GLU A 151 9.12 -4.49 7.09
CA GLU A 151 8.70 -4.90 8.43
C GLU A 151 8.23 -3.66 9.21
N ASN A 152 6.92 -3.59 9.43
CA ASN A 152 6.28 -2.51 10.17
C ASN A 152 6.15 -2.90 11.64
N MET A 153 6.19 -1.92 12.56
CA MET A 153 6.17 -2.15 14.00
C MET A 153 7.30 -3.07 14.50
N SER A 154 8.46 -3.03 13.83
CA SER A 154 9.59 -3.92 14.09
C SER A 154 10.09 -3.85 15.52
N PHE A 155 10.10 -2.66 16.10
CA PHE A 155 10.50 -2.43 17.47
C PHE A 155 9.90 -1.13 18.01
N PHE A 156 9.77 -1.03 19.30
CA PHE A 156 9.49 0.23 19.99
C PHE A 156 10.81 0.88 20.38
N GLN A 157 10.95 2.17 20.11
CA GLN A 157 12.11 2.97 20.49
C GLN A 157 11.64 4.26 21.19
N PRO A 158 11.73 4.31 22.53
CA PRO A 158 11.53 5.56 23.27
C PRO A 158 12.53 6.63 22.82
N ASN A 159 12.15 7.91 22.95
CA ASN A 159 12.97 9.01 22.45
C ASN A 159 14.30 9.18 23.20
N ASP A 160 14.44 8.67 24.43
CA ASP A 160 15.46 9.08 25.39
C ASP A 160 16.64 8.12 25.55
N ASP A 161 16.53 6.82 25.22
CA ASP A 161 17.59 5.85 25.53
C ASP A 161 18.25 5.16 24.33
N GLY A 162 17.69 5.35 23.13
CA GLY A 162 18.17 4.70 21.92
C GLY A 162 17.98 3.18 21.88
N LYS A 163 17.45 2.59 22.97
CA LYS A 163 17.26 1.15 23.10
C LYS A 163 16.04 0.67 22.32
N LYS A 164 16.20 -0.43 21.62
CA LYS A 164 15.12 -1.09 20.87
C LYS A 164 14.43 -2.14 21.75
N TYR A 165 13.09 -2.12 21.76
CA TYR A 165 12.26 -3.11 22.44
C TYR A 165 11.42 -3.87 21.40
N TYR A 166 11.65 -5.15 21.27
CA TYR A 166 11.01 -6.01 20.25
C TYR A 166 9.72 -6.63 20.81
N ILE A 167 8.63 -5.85 20.80
CA ILE A 167 7.36 -6.20 21.43
C ILE A 167 6.67 -7.36 20.70
N PHE A 168 6.78 -7.39 19.38
CA PHE A 168 6.11 -8.38 18.51
C PHE A 168 7.08 -9.46 17.96
N GLY A 169 8.27 -9.60 18.52
CA GLY A 169 9.32 -10.47 17.99
C GLY A 169 10.36 -9.68 17.20
N GLN A 170 11.34 -10.36 16.65
CA GLN A 170 12.48 -9.75 15.98
C GLN A 170 12.83 -10.51 14.69
N GLY A 171 12.98 -9.79 13.58
CA GLY A 171 13.60 -10.29 12.36
C GLY A 171 12.73 -11.25 11.53
N GLY A 172 11.43 -11.40 11.84
CA GLY A 172 10.55 -12.29 11.09
C GLY A 172 10.41 -11.91 9.62
N GLY A 173 10.36 -10.60 9.33
CA GLY A 173 10.31 -10.10 7.95
C GLY A 173 11.62 -10.34 7.19
N GLN A 174 12.78 -10.14 7.82
CA GLN A 174 14.07 -10.41 7.18
C GLN A 174 14.23 -11.90 6.88
N GLN A 175 13.91 -12.76 7.84
CA GLN A 175 13.96 -14.21 7.64
C GLN A 175 13.04 -14.65 6.48
N LEU A 176 11.84 -14.11 6.40
CA LEU A 176 10.90 -14.40 5.31
C LEU A 176 11.45 -13.95 3.95
N CYS A 177 12.15 -12.82 3.90
CA CYS A 177 12.82 -12.35 2.68
C CYS A 177 13.91 -13.31 2.22
N ASP A 178 14.75 -13.76 3.15
CA ASP A 178 15.85 -14.69 2.87
C ASP A 178 15.31 -16.03 2.35
N GLU A 179 14.23 -16.54 2.95
CA GLU A 179 13.57 -17.78 2.53
C GLU A 179 12.91 -17.68 1.15
N ALA A 180 12.29 -16.54 0.86
CA ALA A 180 11.53 -16.33 -0.38
C ALA A 180 12.36 -15.74 -1.53
N GLY A 181 13.60 -15.35 -1.29
CA GLY A 181 14.48 -14.73 -2.29
C GLY A 181 14.00 -13.34 -2.73
N ILE A 182 13.42 -12.55 -1.82
CA ILE A 182 12.96 -11.18 -2.08
C ILE A 182 13.74 -10.16 -1.24
N ASP A 183 13.75 -8.90 -1.69
CA ASP A 183 14.50 -7.86 -1.00
C ASP A 183 13.82 -7.41 0.30
N PHE A 184 14.60 -7.25 1.36
CA PHE A 184 14.18 -6.56 2.57
C PHE A 184 14.37 -5.05 2.42
N LEU A 185 13.27 -4.31 2.34
CA LEU A 185 13.30 -2.86 2.11
C LEU A 185 13.65 -2.08 3.37
N GLY A 186 13.24 -2.56 4.53
CA GLY A 186 13.59 -1.94 5.80
C GLY A 186 12.56 -2.13 6.91
N GLU A 187 12.90 -1.56 8.07
CA GLU A 187 12.11 -1.59 9.31
C GLU A 187 11.45 -0.24 9.57
N ILE A 188 10.23 -0.27 10.08
CA ILE A 188 9.52 0.91 10.58
C ILE A 188 9.25 0.70 12.07
N PRO A 189 9.82 1.52 12.96
CA PRO A 189 9.63 1.39 14.39
C PRO A 189 8.27 1.92 14.86
N ILE A 190 7.86 1.50 16.04
CA ILE A 190 6.83 2.17 16.83
C ILE A 190 7.50 3.33 17.58
N LYS A 191 6.95 4.52 17.47
CA LYS A 191 7.37 5.71 18.21
C LYS A 191 6.28 6.15 19.17
N GLU A 192 6.66 6.70 20.30
CA GLU A 192 5.74 7.21 21.33
C GLU A 192 4.78 8.26 20.73
N ASN A 193 5.34 9.23 20.00
CA ASN A 193 4.57 10.19 19.21
C ASN A 193 4.65 9.79 17.73
N LYS A 194 3.69 9.01 17.26
CA LYS A 194 3.65 8.50 15.88
C LYS A 194 3.23 9.61 14.92
N THR A 195 4.14 10.55 14.65
CA THR A 195 3.98 11.53 13.58
C THR A 195 4.78 11.10 12.35
N PHE A 196 4.36 11.56 11.17
CA PHE A 196 5.13 11.33 9.94
C PHE A 196 6.58 11.84 10.08
N ALA A 197 6.77 13.01 10.70
CA ALA A 197 8.07 13.63 10.90
C ALA A 197 9.05 12.73 11.66
N ASN A 198 8.59 12.01 12.69
CA ASN A 198 9.42 11.12 13.50
C ASN A 198 9.84 9.83 12.78
N LEU A 199 9.21 9.50 11.68
CA LEU A 199 9.45 8.30 10.86
C LEU A 199 9.92 8.64 9.44
N GLU A 200 10.08 9.92 9.10
CA GLU A 200 10.37 10.38 7.75
C GLU A 200 11.66 9.77 7.20
N ALA A 201 12.72 9.67 8.01
CA ALA A 201 13.98 9.07 7.60
C ALA A 201 13.82 7.57 7.20
N ASN A 202 13.00 6.81 7.94
CA ASN A 202 12.70 5.42 7.61
C ASN A 202 11.96 5.32 6.28
N TYR A 203 10.94 6.15 6.09
CA TYR A 203 10.17 6.16 4.84
C TYR A 203 10.99 6.66 3.64
N LEU A 204 11.87 7.65 3.81
CA LEU A 204 12.79 8.11 2.76
C LEU A 204 13.73 6.99 2.30
N SER A 205 14.35 6.28 3.24
CA SER A 205 15.24 5.16 2.93
C SER A 205 14.51 4.05 2.17
N ILE A 206 13.35 3.63 2.66
CA ILE A 206 12.52 2.58 2.04
C ILE A 206 12.04 3.00 0.66
N THR A 207 11.52 4.23 0.54
CA THR A 207 11.01 4.76 -0.74
C THR A 207 12.13 4.88 -1.76
N GLY A 208 13.34 5.26 -1.35
CA GLY A 208 14.51 5.30 -2.23
C GLY A 208 14.83 3.92 -2.85
N LYS A 209 14.80 2.87 -2.05
CA LYS A 209 15.00 1.48 -2.53
C LYS A 209 13.88 1.06 -3.51
N ILE A 210 12.61 1.41 -3.20
CA ILE A 210 11.48 1.11 -4.09
C ILE A 210 11.67 1.79 -5.46
N VAL A 211 11.98 3.08 -5.47
CA VAL A 211 12.19 3.85 -6.72
C VAL A 211 13.36 3.29 -7.51
N GLN A 212 14.48 2.99 -6.85
CA GLN A 212 15.64 2.38 -7.50
C GLN A 212 15.28 1.06 -8.17
N LYS A 213 14.55 0.19 -7.47
CA LYS A 213 14.16 -1.11 -8.03
C LYS A 213 13.18 -0.99 -9.19
N LEU A 214 12.20 -0.08 -9.10
CA LEU A 214 11.28 0.21 -10.20
C LEU A 214 12.02 0.76 -11.43
N SER A 215 13.04 1.61 -11.24
CA SER A 215 13.86 2.12 -12.33
C SER A 215 14.65 1.01 -13.05
N ILE A 216 15.18 0.04 -12.30
CA ILE A 216 15.86 -1.13 -12.87
C ILE A 216 14.89 -2.00 -13.66
N LEU A 217 13.68 -2.25 -13.13
CA LEU A 217 12.65 -3.03 -13.82
C LEU A 217 12.22 -2.36 -15.12
N ALA A 218 12.03 -1.04 -15.12
CA ALA A 218 11.66 -0.28 -16.30
C ALA A 218 12.77 -0.27 -17.38
N ALA A 219 14.04 -0.31 -17.00
CA ALA A 219 15.15 -0.37 -17.92
C ALA A 219 15.34 -1.74 -18.60
N ASN A 220 14.73 -2.79 -18.06
CA ASN A 220 14.81 -4.17 -18.55
C ASN A 220 13.58 -4.60 -19.39
N GLN A 221 12.62 -3.70 -19.59
CA GLN A 221 11.45 -3.87 -20.46
C GLN A 221 11.69 -3.22 -21.84
#